data_b723a063dbdd0a2830fbfb593a12c204
#
_entry.id   b723a063dbdd0a2830fbfb593a12c204
#
_cell.length_a   1.000
_cell.length_b   1.000
_cell.length_c   1.000
_cell.angle_alpha   90.00
_cell.angle_beta   90.00
_cell.angle_gamma   90.00
#
_symmetry.space_group_name_H-M   'P 1'
#
loop_
_entity.id
_entity.type
_entity.pdbx_description
1 polymer ?
#
loop_
_entity_poly.entity_id
_entity_poly.type
_entity_poly.pdbx_seq_one_letter_code
_entity_poly.pdbx_strand_id
1 'polypeptide(L)'
;EAKNGLAQLDLIQQLVVDRGCSELRESQVLELQQLAIEGIYPCGGTYRDARFKVSIEGSPHQLPEAAGVPNLVKDAIALINNSDSFSSLDRAAYALWRFNWIHPFRGGNGRTSRAVAYLILCMDEGRMWPGTKTMPSLIYDHRREYITALQAVDANEKHSPDKPANIEPMSNFL
;
A
#
# COMPACT_ATOMS: atom_id res chain seq x y z
N GLU A 1 12.99 -10.87 7.37
CA GLU A 1 12.20 -10.12 6.36
C GLU A 1 11.60 -11.04 5.29
N ALA A 2 12.36 -11.97 4.66
CA ALA A 2 11.82 -12.88 3.65
C ALA A 2 10.65 -13.73 4.19
N LYS A 3 10.77 -14.28 5.40
CA LYS A 3 9.69 -15.02 6.07
C LYS A 3 8.41 -14.18 6.21
N ASN A 4 8.56 -12.91 6.55
CA ASN A 4 7.43 -11.99 6.71
C ASN A 4 6.71 -11.72 5.38
N GLY A 5 7.47 -11.62 4.29
CA GLY A 5 6.89 -11.52 2.94
C GLY A 5 6.09 -12.74 2.54
N LEU A 6 6.57 -13.96 2.87
CA LEU A 6 5.82 -15.19 2.64
C LEU A 6 4.52 -15.20 3.47
N ALA A 7 4.57 -14.82 4.74
CA ALA A 7 3.37 -14.75 5.59
C ALA A 7 2.34 -13.74 5.04
N GLN A 8 2.77 -12.61 4.45
CA GLN A 8 1.86 -11.69 3.76
C GLN A 8 1.21 -12.36 2.52
N LEU A 9 1.96 -13.13 1.73
CA LEU A 9 1.43 -13.85 0.57
C LEU A 9 0.43 -14.93 0.98
N ASP A 10 0.74 -15.68 2.04
CA ASP A 10 -0.17 -16.70 2.60
C ASP A 10 -1.50 -16.05 3.05
N LEU A 11 -1.44 -14.90 3.71
CA LEU A 11 -2.65 -14.16 4.09
C LEU A 11 -3.44 -13.70 2.86
N ILE A 12 -2.77 -13.16 1.83
CA ILE A 12 -3.43 -12.74 0.58
C ILE A 12 -4.13 -13.92 -0.08
N GLN A 13 -3.47 -15.07 -0.15
CA GLN A 13 -4.08 -16.29 -0.68
C GLN A 13 -5.34 -16.69 0.10
N GLN A 14 -5.28 -16.70 1.43
CA GLN A 14 -6.44 -17.01 2.29
C GLN A 14 -7.58 -16.00 2.07
N LEU A 15 -7.29 -14.72 1.97
CA LEU A 15 -8.31 -13.68 1.77
C LEU A 15 -9.01 -13.84 0.41
N VAL A 16 -8.24 -14.04 -0.65
CA VAL A 16 -8.74 -14.04 -2.03
C VAL A 16 -9.32 -15.41 -2.40
N VAL A 17 -8.52 -16.47 -2.23
CA VAL A 17 -8.88 -17.80 -2.74
C VAL A 17 -9.84 -18.53 -1.80
N ASP A 18 -9.56 -18.51 -0.49
CA ASP A 18 -10.33 -19.28 0.47
C ASP A 18 -11.60 -18.55 0.92
N ARG A 19 -11.55 -17.21 1.04
CA ARG A 19 -12.66 -16.39 1.55
C ARG A 19 -13.39 -15.59 0.49
N GLY A 20 -12.87 -15.50 -0.73
CA GLY A 20 -13.48 -14.76 -1.84
C GLY A 20 -13.64 -13.25 -1.56
N CYS A 21 -12.68 -12.64 -0.84
CA CYS A 21 -12.73 -11.21 -0.55
C CYS A 21 -12.58 -10.39 -1.84
N SER A 22 -13.50 -9.45 -2.06
CA SER A 22 -13.55 -8.55 -3.23
C SER A 22 -13.40 -7.07 -2.87
N GLU A 23 -13.33 -6.74 -1.58
CA GLU A 23 -13.17 -5.37 -1.09
C GLU A 23 -12.02 -5.28 -0.09
N LEU A 24 -11.26 -4.19 -0.18
CA LEU A 24 -10.21 -3.87 0.78
C LEU A 24 -10.83 -3.37 2.09
N ARG A 25 -10.36 -3.92 3.22
CA ARG A 25 -10.77 -3.51 4.56
C ARG A 25 -9.57 -3.04 5.38
N GLU A 26 -9.80 -2.10 6.29
CA GLU A 26 -8.78 -1.60 7.20
C GLU A 26 -8.10 -2.72 7.99
N SER A 27 -8.87 -3.69 8.49
CA SER A 27 -8.34 -4.84 9.22
C SER A 27 -7.31 -5.65 8.43
N GLN A 28 -7.51 -5.80 7.11
CA GLN A 28 -6.56 -6.50 6.24
C GLN A 28 -5.26 -5.71 6.07
N VAL A 29 -5.36 -4.38 5.97
CA VAL A 29 -4.17 -3.50 5.92
C VAL A 29 -3.36 -3.59 7.20
N LEU A 30 -4.03 -3.58 8.36
CA LEU A 30 -3.39 -3.70 9.67
C LEU A 30 -2.75 -5.09 9.86
N GLU A 31 -3.42 -6.15 9.44
CA GLU A 31 -2.91 -7.52 9.51
C GLU A 31 -1.69 -7.72 8.58
N LEU A 32 -1.74 -7.22 7.35
CA LEU A 32 -0.60 -7.23 6.43
C LEU A 32 0.61 -6.47 7.02
N GLN A 33 0.36 -5.35 7.69
CA GLN A 33 1.43 -4.60 8.34
C GLN A 33 1.99 -5.33 9.55
N GLN A 34 1.15 -5.95 10.37
CA GLN A 34 1.59 -6.76 11.50
C GLN A 34 2.54 -7.87 11.04
N LEU A 35 2.17 -8.59 9.99
CA LEU A 35 3.02 -9.63 9.40
C LEU A 35 4.32 -9.04 8.83
N ALA A 36 4.25 -7.87 8.18
CA ALA A 36 5.44 -7.22 7.59
C ALA A 36 6.54 -6.95 8.61
N ILE A 37 6.18 -6.72 9.88
CA ILE A 37 7.15 -6.33 10.92
C ILE A 37 7.32 -7.34 12.05
N GLU A 38 6.66 -8.49 11.95
CA GLU A 38 6.74 -9.53 12.98
C GLU A 38 8.20 -9.91 13.28
N GLY A 39 8.55 -9.88 14.56
CA GLY A 39 9.91 -10.16 15.03
C GLY A 39 10.95 -9.04 14.70
N ILE A 40 10.55 -7.93 14.10
CA ILE A 40 11.43 -6.79 13.79
C ILE A 40 11.13 -5.60 14.70
N TYR A 41 9.84 -5.27 14.84
CA TYR A 41 9.37 -4.18 15.68
C TYR A 41 8.21 -4.63 16.58
N PRO A 42 8.10 -4.12 17.81
CA PRO A 42 6.91 -4.31 18.62
C PRO A 42 5.72 -3.51 18.05
N CYS A 43 4.50 -3.89 18.43
CA CYS A 43 3.27 -3.15 18.13
C CYS A 43 2.90 -3.13 16.62
N GLY A 44 2.92 -4.30 15.96
CA GLY A 44 2.34 -4.47 14.64
C GLY A 44 0.82 -4.24 14.62
N GLY A 45 0.27 -3.93 13.45
CA GLY A 45 -1.15 -3.70 13.25
C GLY A 45 -1.70 -2.42 13.89
N THR A 46 -0.83 -1.43 14.18
CA THR A 46 -1.25 -0.16 14.81
C THR A 46 -0.66 1.03 14.08
N TYR A 47 -1.46 2.09 13.94
CA TYR A 47 -0.99 3.33 13.33
C TYR A 47 0.08 4.03 14.18
N ARG A 48 0.91 4.84 13.52
CA ARG A 48 1.83 5.73 14.21
C ARG A 48 1.07 6.80 15.00
N ASP A 49 1.64 7.23 16.08
CA ASP A 49 1.13 8.32 16.91
C ASP A 49 2.18 9.44 17.07
N ALA A 50 1.77 10.56 17.65
CA ALA A 50 2.61 11.75 17.80
C ALA A 50 3.84 11.57 18.70
N ARG A 51 3.90 10.48 19.49
CA ARG A 51 5.03 10.19 20.39
C ARG A 51 6.30 9.79 19.64
N PHE A 52 6.15 9.37 18.38
CA PHE A 52 7.26 8.87 17.57
C PHE A 52 7.45 9.71 16.32
N LYS A 53 8.65 10.24 16.16
CA LYS A 53 9.04 10.91 14.91
C LYS A 53 9.30 9.84 13.85
N VAL A 54 8.51 9.89 12.79
CA VAL A 54 8.64 9.01 11.62
C VAL A 54 9.00 9.86 10.41
N SER A 55 9.90 9.39 9.58
CA SER A 55 10.31 10.05 8.34
C SER A 55 10.61 9.00 7.27
N ILE A 56 10.57 9.39 6.02
CA ILE A 56 11.00 8.54 4.90
C ILE A 56 12.45 8.88 4.59
N GLU A 57 13.33 7.91 4.76
CA GLU A 57 14.76 8.09 4.49
C GLU A 57 15.00 8.47 3.02
N GLY A 58 15.75 9.56 2.80
CA GLY A 58 16.08 10.05 1.47
C GLY A 58 14.94 10.74 0.72
N SER A 59 13.78 10.98 1.36
CA SER A 59 12.65 11.69 0.76
C SER A 59 12.42 13.06 1.43
N PRO A 60 12.17 14.14 0.66
CA PRO A 60 11.77 15.44 1.19
C PRO A 60 10.28 15.47 1.61
N HIS A 61 9.52 14.38 1.38
CA HIS A 61 8.10 14.33 1.67
C HIS A 61 7.82 14.55 3.15
N GLN A 62 6.94 15.50 3.45
CA GLN A 62 6.46 15.76 4.80
C GLN A 62 5.22 14.92 5.07
N LEU A 63 5.34 14.03 6.06
CA LEU A 63 4.24 13.15 6.43
C LEU A 63 3.07 13.95 7.03
N PRO A 64 1.82 13.54 6.76
CA PRO A 64 0.66 14.12 7.42
C PRO A 64 0.73 13.93 8.95
N GLU A 65 0.02 14.75 9.68
CA GLU A 65 -0.06 14.63 11.15
C GLU A 65 -0.61 13.27 11.56
N ALA A 66 -0.03 12.68 12.62
CA ALA A 66 -0.39 11.35 13.08
C ALA A 66 -1.88 11.22 13.46
N ALA A 67 -2.48 12.28 14.02
CA ALA A 67 -3.90 12.30 14.38
C ALA A 67 -4.83 12.14 13.17
N GLY A 68 -4.40 12.57 11.97
CA GLY A 68 -5.18 12.44 10.73
C GLY A 68 -5.04 11.08 10.03
N VAL A 69 -4.06 10.28 10.42
CA VAL A 69 -3.74 9.01 9.72
C VAL A 69 -4.92 8.05 9.61
N PRO A 70 -5.71 7.78 10.67
CA PRO A 70 -6.84 6.86 10.55
C PRO A 70 -7.86 7.29 9.50
N ASN A 71 -8.19 8.58 9.46
CA ASN A 71 -9.14 9.12 8.48
C ASN A 71 -8.57 9.03 7.05
N LEU A 72 -7.31 9.41 6.86
CA LEU A 72 -6.65 9.32 5.55
C LEU A 72 -6.60 7.88 5.01
N VAL A 73 -6.39 6.89 5.88
CA VAL A 73 -6.43 5.47 5.48
C VAL A 73 -7.85 5.05 5.13
N LYS A 74 -8.84 5.45 5.92
CA LYS A 74 -10.25 5.17 5.65
C LYS A 74 -10.71 5.77 4.31
N ASP A 75 -10.34 7.02 4.04
CA ASP A 75 -10.66 7.70 2.79
C ASP A 75 -9.98 7.02 1.59
N ALA A 76 -8.72 6.60 1.75
CA ALA A 76 -8.00 5.86 0.72
C ALA A 76 -8.70 4.52 0.40
N ILE A 77 -9.09 3.76 1.42
CA ILE A 77 -9.81 2.49 1.26
C ILE A 77 -11.16 2.71 0.58
N ALA A 78 -11.90 3.75 0.99
CA ALA A 78 -13.18 4.08 0.39
C ALA A 78 -13.04 4.42 -1.10
N LEU A 79 -12.02 5.19 -1.48
CA LEU A 79 -11.75 5.50 -2.88
C LEU A 79 -11.36 4.25 -3.68
N ILE A 80 -10.52 3.38 -3.15
CA ILE A 80 -10.10 2.12 -3.78
C ILE A 80 -11.33 1.24 -4.07
N ASN A 81 -12.25 1.13 -3.12
CA ASN A 81 -13.42 0.26 -3.26
C ASN A 81 -14.54 0.84 -4.14
N ASN A 82 -14.67 2.17 -4.22
CA ASN A 82 -15.80 2.84 -4.88
C ASN A 82 -15.44 3.57 -6.19
N SER A 83 -14.23 3.38 -6.71
CA SER A 83 -13.83 4.06 -7.95
C SER A 83 -14.21 3.26 -9.20
N ASP A 84 -15.42 3.49 -9.70
CA ASP A 84 -15.89 2.87 -10.97
C ASP A 84 -15.04 3.26 -12.19
N SER A 85 -14.32 4.39 -12.12
CA SER A 85 -13.47 4.90 -13.18
C SER A 85 -12.05 4.33 -13.17
N PHE A 86 -11.64 3.65 -12.10
CA PHE A 86 -10.31 3.09 -11.97
C PHE A 86 -10.30 1.63 -12.42
N SER A 87 -9.35 1.29 -13.28
CA SER A 87 -9.01 -0.10 -13.56
C SER A 87 -8.42 -0.77 -12.30
N SER A 88 -8.33 -2.09 -12.30
CA SER A 88 -7.63 -2.85 -11.24
C SER A 88 -6.21 -2.34 -11.02
N LEU A 89 -5.52 -2.06 -12.12
CA LEU A 89 -4.15 -1.54 -12.09
C LEU A 89 -4.10 -0.13 -11.48
N ASP A 90 -5.05 0.74 -11.82
CA ASP A 90 -5.12 2.09 -11.26
C ASP A 90 -5.41 2.07 -9.76
N ARG A 91 -6.30 1.17 -9.29
CA ARG A 91 -6.58 0.98 -7.86
C ARG A 91 -5.34 0.50 -7.10
N ALA A 92 -4.61 -0.46 -7.67
CA ALA A 92 -3.36 -0.96 -7.09
C ALA A 92 -2.26 0.13 -7.09
N ALA A 93 -2.13 0.89 -8.18
CA ALA A 93 -1.20 2.01 -8.30
C ALA A 93 -1.52 3.12 -7.29
N TYR A 94 -2.79 3.48 -7.15
CA TYR A 94 -3.24 4.46 -6.16
C TYR A 94 -2.94 3.98 -4.73
N ALA A 95 -3.26 2.73 -4.40
CA ALA A 95 -2.96 2.17 -3.10
C ALA A 95 -1.46 2.20 -2.80
N LEU A 96 -0.65 1.76 -3.77
CA LEU A 96 0.80 1.72 -3.64
C LEU A 96 1.39 3.12 -3.35
N TRP A 97 0.95 4.14 -4.09
CA TRP A 97 1.34 5.52 -3.85
C TRP A 97 0.75 6.06 -2.53
N ARG A 98 -0.56 5.95 -2.33
CA ARG A 98 -1.25 6.61 -1.22
C ARG A 98 -0.81 6.10 0.15
N PHE A 99 -0.62 4.79 0.31
CA PHE A 99 -0.10 4.23 1.56
C PHE A 99 1.36 4.63 1.83
N ASN A 100 2.18 4.83 0.79
CA ASN A 100 3.51 5.40 0.98
C ASN A 100 3.46 6.89 1.35
N TRP A 101 2.55 7.66 0.76
CA TRP A 101 2.35 9.07 1.06
C TRP A 101 1.83 9.30 2.49
N ILE A 102 0.80 8.57 2.91
CA ILE A 102 0.26 8.63 4.28
C ILE A 102 1.31 8.16 5.28
N HIS A 103 2.07 7.12 4.93
CA HIS A 103 3.07 6.46 5.79
C HIS A 103 2.49 6.12 7.17
N PRO A 104 1.43 5.30 7.22
CA PRO A 104 0.56 5.20 8.40
C PRO A 104 1.20 4.52 9.60
N PHE A 105 2.32 3.83 9.45
CA PHE A 105 2.91 2.99 10.47
C PHE A 105 4.28 3.48 10.93
N ARG A 106 4.73 2.99 12.07
CA ARG A 106 6.08 3.24 12.59
C ARG A 106 7.17 2.53 11.79
N GLY A 107 6.82 1.43 11.12
CA GLY A 107 7.70 0.66 10.26
C GLY A 107 6.93 -0.27 9.33
N GLY A 108 7.61 -0.81 8.33
CA GLY A 108 7.02 -1.73 7.37
C GLY A 108 6.13 -1.10 6.28
N ASN A 109 6.02 0.24 6.21
CA ASN A 109 5.14 0.93 5.28
C ASN A 109 5.32 0.50 3.83
N GLY A 110 6.55 0.45 3.33
CA GLY A 110 6.83 0.04 1.96
C GLY A 110 6.48 -1.43 1.68
N ARG A 111 6.65 -2.33 2.66
CA ARG A 111 6.23 -3.74 2.53
C ARG A 111 4.72 -3.85 2.51
N THR A 112 4.07 -3.13 3.42
CA THR A 112 2.61 -3.11 3.52
C THR A 112 1.96 -2.51 2.28
N SER A 113 2.43 -1.37 1.77
CA SER A 113 1.87 -0.75 0.56
C SER A 113 1.96 -1.68 -0.66
N ARG A 114 3.09 -2.37 -0.83
CA ARG A 114 3.25 -3.37 -1.90
C ARG A 114 2.32 -4.57 -1.74
N ALA A 115 2.17 -5.07 -0.52
CA ALA A 115 1.26 -6.19 -0.23
C ALA A 115 -0.21 -5.80 -0.44
N VAL A 116 -0.62 -4.59 -0.04
CA VAL A 116 -1.98 -4.07 -0.28
C VAL A 116 -2.25 -3.92 -1.78
N ALA A 117 -1.32 -3.35 -2.54
CA ALA A 117 -1.48 -3.23 -4.00
C ALA A 117 -1.60 -4.61 -4.67
N TYR A 118 -0.79 -5.58 -4.25
CA TYR A 118 -0.87 -6.95 -4.76
C TYR A 118 -2.18 -7.64 -4.35
N LEU A 119 -2.66 -7.43 -3.12
CA LEU A 119 -3.97 -7.92 -2.67
C LEU A 119 -5.10 -7.40 -3.57
N ILE A 120 -5.10 -6.11 -3.92
CA ILE A 120 -6.11 -5.50 -4.81
C ILE A 120 -6.13 -6.20 -6.17
N LEU A 121 -4.97 -6.40 -6.79
CA LEU A 121 -4.88 -7.11 -8.07
C LEU A 121 -5.40 -8.55 -7.97
N CYS A 122 -5.06 -9.26 -6.88
CA CYS A 122 -5.54 -10.61 -6.67
C CYS A 122 -7.05 -10.68 -6.40
N MET A 123 -7.62 -9.69 -5.68
CA MET A 123 -9.07 -9.59 -5.45
C MET A 123 -9.84 -9.45 -6.75
N ASP A 124 -9.39 -8.61 -7.66
CA ASP A 124 -10.04 -8.37 -8.95
C ASP A 124 -9.98 -9.59 -9.87
N GLU A 125 -8.89 -10.35 -9.81
CA GLU A 125 -8.74 -11.61 -10.55
C GLU A 125 -9.44 -12.80 -9.86
N GLY A 126 -9.81 -12.69 -8.59
CA GLY A 126 -10.36 -13.80 -7.78
C GLY A 126 -9.36 -14.92 -7.55
N ARG A 127 -8.08 -14.69 -7.77
CA ARG A 127 -6.98 -15.66 -7.63
C ARG A 127 -5.65 -14.94 -7.40
N MET A 128 -4.64 -15.71 -7.01
CA MET A 128 -3.28 -15.17 -6.98
C MET A 128 -2.83 -14.76 -8.38
N TRP A 129 -2.25 -13.58 -8.51
CA TRP A 129 -1.72 -13.09 -9.79
C TRP A 129 -0.63 -14.04 -10.29
N PRO A 130 -0.71 -14.52 -11.54
CA PRO A 130 0.21 -15.52 -12.07
C PRO A 130 1.61 -14.92 -12.29
N GLY A 131 2.63 -15.75 -12.14
CA GLY A 131 4.02 -15.38 -12.43
C GLY A 131 5.01 -16.14 -11.54
N THR A 132 6.25 -16.18 -11.97
CA THR A 132 7.36 -16.75 -11.18
C THR A 132 7.84 -15.81 -10.09
N LYS A 133 7.57 -14.50 -10.23
CA LYS A 133 7.83 -13.46 -9.23
C LYS A 133 6.54 -12.73 -8.91
N THR A 134 6.34 -12.43 -7.65
CA THR A 134 5.22 -11.59 -7.22
C THR A 134 5.47 -10.12 -7.56
N MET A 135 4.41 -9.32 -7.72
CA MET A 135 4.53 -7.88 -7.95
C MET A 135 5.38 -7.18 -6.87
N PRO A 136 5.25 -7.47 -5.56
CA PRO A 136 6.15 -6.91 -4.55
C PRO A 136 7.64 -7.20 -4.80
N SER A 137 7.97 -8.38 -5.32
CA SER A 137 9.34 -8.75 -5.67
C SER A 137 9.83 -7.99 -6.90
N LEU A 138 8.99 -7.84 -7.93
CA LEU A 138 9.32 -7.06 -9.13
C LEU A 138 9.58 -5.58 -8.80
N ILE A 139 8.74 -4.99 -7.94
CA ILE A 139 8.94 -3.60 -7.47
C ILE A 139 10.28 -3.47 -6.72
N TYR A 140 10.66 -4.48 -5.95
CA TYR A 140 11.96 -4.47 -5.26
C TYR A 140 13.13 -4.48 -6.25
N ASP A 141 13.04 -5.30 -7.29
CA ASP A 141 14.06 -5.40 -8.34
C ASP A 141 14.17 -4.09 -9.15
N HIS A 142 13.05 -3.36 -9.34
CA HIS A 142 12.95 -2.08 -10.08
C HIS A 142 12.80 -0.88 -9.13
N ARG A 143 13.47 -0.91 -7.98
CA ARG A 143 13.31 0.09 -6.92
C ARG A 143 13.52 1.53 -7.38
N ARG A 144 14.43 1.76 -8.32
CA ARG A 144 14.78 3.11 -8.79
C ARG A 144 13.62 3.74 -9.57
N GLU A 145 13.09 2.99 -10.52
CA GLU A 145 11.94 3.34 -11.35
C GLU A 145 10.69 3.56 -10.48
N TYR A 146 10.49 2.68 -9.51
CA TYR A 146 9.43 2.80 -8.52
C TYR A 146 9.49 4.12 -7.72
N ILE A 147 10.65 4.51 -7.22
CA ILE A 147 10.82 5.77 -6.49
C ILE A 147 10.56 6.96 -7.42
N THR A 148 11.04 6.90 -8.67
CA THR A 148 10.78 7.94 -9.67
C THR A 148 9.28 8.10 -9.94
N ALA A 149 8.54 7.00 -10.06
CA ALA A 149 7.09 7.03 -10.27
C ALA A 149 6.35 7.63 -9.07
N LEU A 150 6.72 7.26 -7.83
CA LEU A 150 6.17 7.88 -6.61
C LEU A 150 6.38 9.40 -6.59
N GLN A 151 7.60 9.85 -6.87
CA GLN A 151 7.95 11.26 -6.89
C GLN A 151 7.21 12.03 -7.99
N ALA A 152 6.96 11.40 -9.13
CA ALA A 152 6.21 12.01 -10.22
C ALA A 152 4.74 12.23 -9.84
N VAL A 153 4.12 11.29 -9.11
CA VAL A 153 2.76 11.48 -8.57
C VAL A 153 2.76 12.59 -7.53
N ASP A 154 3.71 12.62 -6.58
CA ASP A 154 3.83 13.65 -5.56
C ASP A 154 3.99 15.06 -6.17
N ALA A 155 4.74 15.20 -7.27
CA ALA A 155 4.96 16.48 -7.95
C ALA A 155 3.69 16.98 -8.66
N ASN A 156 2.83 16.08 -9.14
CA ASN A 156 1.57 16.41 -9.79
C ASN A 156 0.45 16.72 -8.80
N GLU A 157 0.58 16.29 -7.56
CA GLU A 157 -0.34 16.54 -6.47
C GLU A 157 -0.14 17.94 -5.87
N LYS A 158 -0.53 18.98 -6.58
CA LYS A 158 -0.81 20.28 -5.96
C LYS A 158 -2.18 20.21 -5.28
N HIS A 159 -2.19 19.53 -4.14
CA HIS A 159 -3.15 19.65 -3.02
C HIS A 159 -4.60 20.00 -3.39
N SER A 160 -5.36 19.01 -3.82
CA SER A 160 -6.79 18.99 -3.58
C SER A 160 -7.15 17.64 -2.97
N PRO A 161 -7.54 17.55 -1.69
CA PRO A 161 -7.93 16.30 -1.05
C PRO A 161 -9.14 15.66 -1.72
N ASP A 162 -9.89 16.41 -2.52
CA ASP A 162 -11.15 16.01 -3.17
C ASP A 162 -11.00 15.52 -4.62
N LYS A 163 -9.78 15.51 -5.16
CA LYS A 163 -9.53 14.98 -6.51
C LYS A 163 -8.62 13.76 -6.44
N PRO A 164 -8.96 12.67 -7.16
CA PRO A 164 -8.03 11.55 -7.28
C PRO A 164 -6.71 12.07 -7.88
N ALA A 165 -5.60 11.63 -7.28
CA ALA A 165 -4.26 11.92 -7.76
C ALA A 165 -4.13 11.50 -9.23
N ASN A 166 -3.34 12.23 -10.01
CA ASN A 166 -2.91 11.71 -11.31
C ASN A 166 -1.90 10.56 -11.05
N ILE A 167 -2.42 9.35 -11.00
CA ILE A 167 -1.66 8.13 -10.71
C ILE A 167 -1.02 7.51 -11.96
N GLU A 168 -1.19 8.11 -13.15
CA GLU A 168 -0.65 7.59 -14.41
C GLU A 168 0.83 7.17 -14.33
N PRO A 169 1.74 7.94 -13.68
CA PRO A 169 3.14 7.50 -13.51
C PRO A 169 3.28 6.17 -12.77
N MET A 170 2.41 5.92 -11.78
CA MET A 170 2.42 4.66 -11.03
C MET A 170 1.72 3.53 -11.78
N SER A 171 0.63 3.82 -12.50
CA SER A 171 -0.04 2.82 -13.35
C SER A 171 0.85 2.36 -14.49
N ASN A 172 1.64 3.27 -15.08
CA ASN A 172 2.61 2.93 -16.13
C ASN A 172 3.83 2.17 -15.60
N PHE A 173 4.13 2.31 -14.31
CA PHE A 173 5.21 1.57 -13.67
C PHE A 173 4.81 0.11 -13.35
N LEU A 174 3.56 -0.14 -12.95
CA LEU A 174 3.05 -1.47 -12.60
C LEU A 174 2.75 -2.33 -13.84
#